data_3f1e0fb8267c08f6548919e0d5f26ec6
#
_entry.id   3f1e0fb8267c08f6548919e0d5f26ec6
#
_cell.length_a   1.000
_cell.length_b   1.000
_cell.length_c   1.000
_cell.angle_alpha   90.00
_cell.angle_beta   90.00
_cell.angle_gamma   90.00
#
_symmetry.space_group_name_H-M   'P 1'
#
loop_
_entity.id
_entity.type
_entity.pdbx_description
1 polymer ?
#
loop_
_entity_poly.entity_id
_entity_poly.type
_entity_poly.pdbx_seq_one_letter_code
_entity_poly.pdbx_strand_id
1 'polypeptide(L)'
;MLAVLVASQLVSGVGLTAGIVVGALLAEQMLGSTGLAGIPTALFTGGSMLGAFVIGRVCQRRGRRPGLGAGYAIGALGSVGVVAAVALDQVALLLPSLLVYGAGTATNLLARYAGADLAAPHRRARALGRVLLASTLGAVAGPNLVPLTGDLARAWGIPPLAGPFLLAALGYTAAAVLLTALLRPDPLHLARARLPAADAPGTVRGTGSGNATDPVRKGAGPPRGPSVATGLWIMLLGQLPKVALMTMTPVHLAANGHGTGTIGLVVSLHIAAMFLPSPLTGLLTDRLGALPVAAASGALLCVAALLAAAAPADSVPLIAAALTLAGIAWNLGLVSGTAVITAALPPGHGANTQGLADVGLAVAGSTGALLSGLAVTAGGYDVLALACALTALLVTPLALRAARART
;
A
#
# COMPACT_ATOMS: atom_id res chain seq x y z
N MET A 1 -11.96 -18.39 -12.84
CA MET A 1 -11.84 -16.95 -12.62
C MET A 1 -11.05 -16.59 -11.35
N LEU A 2 -11.49 -17.00 -10.15
CA LEU A 2 -10.75 -16.70 -8.91
C LEU A 2 -9.29 -17.20 -8.95
N ALA A 3 -9.06 -18.42 -9.47
CA ALA A 3 -7.70 -18.97 -9.63
C ALA A 3 -6.83 -18.11 -10.57
N VAL A 4 -7.39 -17.58 -11.65
CA VAL A 4 -6.68 -16.67 -12.57
C VAL A 4 -6.28 -15.37 -11.87
N LEU A 5 -7.19 -14.79 -11.07
CA LEU A 5 -6.90 -13.61 -10.27
C LEU A 5 -5.82 -13.90 -9.22
N VAL A 6 -5.90 -15.03 -8.52
CA VAL A 6 -4.90 -15.46 -7.52
C VAL A 6 -3.53 -15.65 -8.19
N ALA A 7 -3.47 -16.34 -9.33
CA ALA A 7 -2.22 -16.54 -10.07
C ALA A 7 -1.62 -15.20 -10.55
N SER A 8 -2.44 -14.31 -11.13
CA SER A 8 -1.98 -12.99 -11.55
C SER A 8 -1.44 -12.16 -10.39
N GLN A 9 -2.07 -12.25 -9.22
CA GLN A 9 -1.63 -11.52 -8.01
C GLN A 9 -0.33 -12.09 -7.42
N LEU A 10 -0.15 -13.40 -7.46
CA LEU A 10 1.09 -14.02 -7.01
C LEU A 10 2.27 -13.55 -7.86
N VAL A 11 2.12 -13.61 -9.19
CA VAL A 11 3.17 -13.24 -10.14
C VAL A 11 3.44 -11.73 -10.14
N SER A 12 2.39 -10.88 -10.11
CA SER A 12 2.54 -9.42 -10.07
C SER A 12 3.01 -8.92 -8.70
N GLY A 13 2.70 -9.64 -7.63
CA GLY A 13 3.11 -9.28 -6.26
C GLY A 13 4.63 -9.27 -6.10
N VAL A 14 5.33 -10.18 -6.77
CA VAL A 14 6.80 -10.20 -6.81
C VAL A 14 7.35 -8.90 -7.39
N GLY A 15 6.75 -8.41 -8.48
CA GLY A 15 7.14 -7.15 -9.12
C GLY A 15 6.81 -5.91 -8.27
N LEU A 16 5.74 -5.97 -7.44
CA LEU A 16 5.29 -4.85 -6.64
C LEU A 16 6.37 -4.29 -5.70
N THR A 17 7.16 -5.17 -5.10
CA THR A 17 8.15 -4.80 -4.07
C THR A 17 9.54 -4.52 -4.62
N ALA A 18 9.80 -4.83 -5.88
CA ALA A 18 11.07 -4.54 -6.53
C ALA A 18 11.43 -3.04 -6.44
N GLY A 19 10.50 -2.17 -6.80
CA GLY A 19 10.68 -0.73 -6.75
C GLY A 19 10.87 -0.18 -5.32
N ILE A 20 10.29 -0.83 -4.33
CA ILE A 20 10.37 -0.38 -2.93
C ILE A 20 11.78 -0.63 -2.36
N VAL A 21 12.35 -1.82 -2.60
CA VAL A 21 13.64 -2.21 -2.04
C VAL A 21 14.79 -1.47 -2.70
N VAL A 22 14.73 -1.36 -4.02
CA VAL A 22 15.86 -0.89 -4.84
C VAL A 22 15.69 0.57 -5.27
N GLY A 23 14.46 1.10 -5.20
CA GLY A 23 14.16 2.44 -5.68
C GLY A 23 14.99 3.54 -4.99
N ALA A 24 15.09 3.49 -3.65
CA ALA A 24 15.88 4.44 -2.88
C ALA A 24 17.39 4.34 -3.18
N LEU A 25 17.91 3.10 -3.26
CA LEU A 25 19.31 2.83 -3.62
C LEU A 25 19.63 3.30 -5.04
N LEU A 26 18.70 3.04 -5.97
CA LEU A 26 18.86 3.45 -7.36
C LEU A 26 18.89 4.98 -7.51
N ALA A 27 17.99 5.68 -6.75
CA ALA A 27 18.00 7.14 -6.74
C ALA A 27 19.30 7.70 -6.16
N GLU A 28 19.77 7.16 -5.04
CA GLU A 28 21.02 7.56 -4.41
C GLU A 28 22.19 7.40 -5.40
N GLN A 29 22.27 6.26 -6.08
CA GLN A 29 23.31 6.00 -7.07
C GLN A 29 23.24 6.94 -8.29
N MET A 30 22.06 7.15 -8.88
CA MET A 30 21.89 7.94 -10.10
C MET A 30 21.79 9.44 -9.85
N LEU A 31 21.25 9.87 -8.71
CA LEU A 31 21.12 11.30 -8.36
C LEU A 31 22.30 11.82 -7.53
N GLY A 32 23.15 10.93 -7.04
CA GLY A 32 24.34 11.29 -6.25
C GLY A 32 24.01 11.94 -4.89
N SER A 33 22.79 11.75 -4.36
CA SER A 33 22.34 12.40 -3.13
C SER A 33 21.39 11.53 -2.33
N THR A 34 21.73 11.24 -1.07
CA THR A 34 20.87 10.56 -0.12
C THR A 34 19.59 11.36 0.19
N GLY A 35 19.67 12.70 0.14
CA GLY A 35 18.52 13.58 0.33
C GLY A 35 17.41 13.37 -0.71
N LEU A 36 17.75 12.88 -1.89
CA LEU A 36 16.82 12.59 -2.99
C LEU A 36 16.34 11.13 -3.02
N ALA A 37 16.84 10.27 -2.12
CA ALA A 37 16.50 8.85 -2.09
C ALA A 37 15.01 8.54 -1.85
N GLY A 38 14.25 9.51 -1.34
CA GLY A 38 12.79 9.41 -1.17
C GLY A 38 11.97 9.66 -2.45
N ILE A 39 12.55 10.25 -3.49
CA ILE A 39 11.86 10.61 -4.75
C ILE A 39 11.22 9.39 -5.43
N PRO A 40 11.91 8.24 -5.59
CA PRO A 40 11.30 7.06 -6.20
C PRO A 40 10.04 6.59 -5.49
N THR A 41 10.07 6.55 -4.16
CA THR A 41 8.91 6.13 -3.36
C THR A 41 7.75 7.12 -3.50
N ALA A 42 8.02 8.41 -3.57
CA ALA A 42 7.02 9.44 -3.81
C ALA A 42 6.40 9.34 -5.21
N LEU A 43 7.22 9.17 -6.26
CA LEU A 43 6.76 8.98 -7.63
C LEU A 43 5.98 7.68 -7.80
N PHE A 44 6.45 6.61 -7.21
CA PHE A 44 5.75 5.32 -7.16
C PHE A 44 4.35 5.48 -6.53
N THR A 45 4.27 6.13 -5.38
CA THR A 45 3.01 6.33 -4.67
C THR A 45 2.08 7.28 -5.43
N GLY A 46 2.60 8.39 -5.94
CA GLY A 46 1.86 9.34 -6.78
C GLY A 46 1.34 8.69 -8.08
N GLY A 47 2.19 7.89 -8.73
CA GLY A 47 1.80 7.09 -9.89
C GLY A 47 0.69 6.09 -9.57
N SER A 48 0.78 5.42 -8.41
CA SER A 48 -0.26 4.49 -7.96
C SER A 48 -1.61 5.17 -7.74
N MET A 49 -1.63 6.39 -7.20
CA MET A 49 -2.87 7.19 -7.07
C MET A 49 -3.48 7.51 -8.43
N LEU A 50 -2.68 8.01 -9.37
CA LEU A 50 -3.12 8.30 -10.74
C LEU A 50 -3.63 7.04 -11.44
N GLY A 51 -2.89 5.94 -11.31
CA GLY A 51 -3.24 4.64 -11.85
C GLY A 51 -4.56 4.11 -11.29
N ALA A 52 -4.78 4.20 -9.98
CA ALA A 52 -6.02 3.77 -9.33
C ALA A 52 -7.24 4.50 -9.92
N PHE A 53 -7.11 5.80 -10.17
CA PHE A 53 -8.17 6.61 -10.77
C PHE A 53 -8.41 6.24 -12.24
N VAL A 54 -7.36 6.22 -13.07
CA VAL A 54 -7.48 5.97 -14.51
C VAL A 54 -7.91 4.53 -14.79
N ILE A 55 -7.19 3.56 -14.21
CA ILE A 55 -7.46 2.12 -14.40
C ILE A 55 -8.82 1.76 -13.79
N GLY A 56 -9.16 2.34 -12.62
CA GLY A 56 -10.47 2.19 -11.99
C GLY A 56 -11.61 2.62 -12.92
N ARG A 57 -11.48 3.78 -13.59
CA ARG A 57 -12.44 4.23 -14.59
C ARG A 57 -12.54 3.29 -15.80
N VAL A 58 -11.42 2.80 -16.30
CA VAL A 58 -11.41 1.82 -17.39
C VAL A 58 -12.11 0.53 -16.97
N CYS A 59 -11.82 0.03 -15.75
CA CYS A 59 -12.50 -1.14 -15.18
C CYS A 59 -14.02 -0.95 -15.10
N GLN A 60 -14.47 0.23 -14.68
CA GLN A 60 -15.90 0.53 -14.56
C GLN A 60 -16.61 0.63 -15.92
N ARG A 61 -15.95 1.23 -16.91
CA ARG A 61 -16.54 1.50 -18.23
C ARG A 61 -16.45 0.31 -19.18
N ARG A 62 -15.29 -0.37 -19.22
CA ARG A 62 -14.98 -1.42 -20.19
C ARG A 62 -14.96 -2.85 -19.60
N GLY A 63 -15.06 -2.97 -18.27
CA GLY A 63 -14.97 -4.24 -17.55
C GLY A 63 -13.63 -4.45 -16.85
N ARG A 64 -13.61 -5.46 -15.96
CA ARG A 64 -12.39 -5.77 -15.15
C ARG A 64 -11.26 -6.33 -15.99
N ARG A 65 -11.58 -7.17 -16.97
CA ARG A 65 -10.58 -7.83 -17.82
C ARG A 65 -9.71 -6.82 -18.59
N PRO A 66 -10.26 -5.92 -19.43
CA PRO A 66 -9.46 -4.94 -20.16
C PRO A 66 -8.81 -3.91 -19.22
N GLY A 67 -9.48 -3.50 -18.14
CA GLY A 67 -8.95 -2.52 -17.21
C GLY A 67 -7.73 -3.04 -16.45
N LEU A 68 -7.81 -4.24 -15.87
CA LEU A 68 -6.70 -4.85 -15.15
C LEU A 68 -5.56 -5.25 -16.08
N GLY A 69 -5.88 -5.78 -17.28
CA GLY A 69 -4.88 -6.10 -18.29
C GLY A 69 -4.08 -4.87 -18.73
N ALA A 70 -4.75 -3.74 -19.02
CA ALA A 70 -4.11 -2.49 -19.36
C ALA A 70 -3.26 -1.94 -18.20
N GLY A 71 -3.76 -2.04 -16.96
CA GLY A 71 -3.04 -1.57 -15.78
C GLY A 71 -1.71 -2.32 -15.58
N TYR A 72 -1.71 -3.64 -15.70
CA TYR A 72 -0.47 -4.41 -15.62
C TYR A 72 0.45 -4.16 -16.81
N ALA A 73 -0.08 -3.95 -18.02
CA ALA A 73 0.74 -3.57 -19.19
C ALA A 73 1.44 -2.22 -18.96
N ILE A 74 0.75 -1.25 -18.37
CA ILE A 74 1.33 0.04 -17.96
C ILE A 74 2.46 -0.19 -16.94
N GLY A 75 2.26 -1.05 -15.95
CA GLY A 75 3.29 -1.40 -14.97
C GLY A 75 4.52 -2.06 -15.61
N ALA A 76 4.29 -2.96 -16.57
CA ALA A 76 5.36 -3.59 -17.34
C ALA A 76 6.17 -2.57 -18.15
N LEU A 77 5.49 -1.65 -18.85
CA LEU A 77 6.14 -0.56 -19.60
C LEU A 77 6.96 0.35 -18.69
N GLY A 78 6.42 0.73 -17.53
CA GLY A 78 7.16 1.50 -16.53
C GLY A 78 8.41 0.76 -16.04
N SER A 79 8.30 -0.55 -15.79
CA SER A 79 9.45 -1.38 -15.38
C SER A 79 10.53 -1.45 -16.45
N VAL A 80 10.15 -1.66 -17.70
CA VAL A 80 11.08 -1.64 -18.85
C VAL A 80 11.74 -0.26 -18.98
N GLY A 81 10.95 0.82 -18.80
CA GLY A 81 11.47 2.19 -18.82
C GLY A 81 12.52 2.43 -17.73
N VAL A 82 12.31 1.90 -16.50
CA VAL A 82 13.33 1.97 -15.43
C VAL A 82 14.58 1.20 -15.83
N VAL A 83 14.46 -0.02 -16.35
CA VAL A 83 15.62 -0.80 -16.83
C VAL A 83 16.39 -0.04 -17.90
N ALA A 84 15.70 0.55 -18.88
CA ALA A 84 16.33 1.36 -19.93
C ALA A 84 17.01 2.61 -19.36
N ALA A 85 16.36 3.30 -18.41
CA ALA A 85 16.93 4.47 -17.75
C ALA A 85 18.24 4.16 -17.03
N VAL A 86 18.27 3.02 -16.32
CA VAL A 86 19.47 2.56 -15.59
C VAL A 86 20.58 2.12 -16.56
N ALA A 87 20.22 1.38 -17.61
CA ALA A 87 21.17 0.90 -18.60
C ALA A 87 21.81 2.05 -19.43
N LEU A 88 21.06 3.14 -19.62
CA LEU A 88 21.50 4.33 -20.36
C LEU A 88 22.03 5.45 -19.45
N ASP A 89 22.05 5.24 -18.14
CA ASP A 89 22.40 6.23 -17.11
C ASP A 89 21.64 7.57 -17.27
N GLN A 90 20.32 7.49 -17.56
CA GLN A 90 19.48 8.66 -17.84
C GLN A 90 18.43 8.90 -16.73
N VAL A 91 18.72 9.87 -15.85
CA VAL A 91 17.79 10.31 -14.78
C VAL A 91 16.48 10.86 -15.36
N ALA A 92 16.54 11.58 -16.49
CA ALA A 92 15.36 12.14 -17.15
C ALA A 92 14.35 11.07 -17.59
N LEU A 93 14.82 9.85 -17.90
CA LEU A 93 13.97 8.71 -18.23
C LEU A 93 13.53 7.95 -16.96
N LEU A 94 14.36 7.94 -15.90
CA LEU A 94 14.06 7.22 -14.65
C LEU A 94 12.80 7.75 -13.97
N LEU A 95 12.71 9.08 -13.79
CA LEU A 95 11.61 9.69 -13.02
C LEU A 95 10.23 9.43 -13.62
N PRO A 96 9.98 9.67 -14.93
CA PRO A 96 8.68 9.34 -15.53
C PRO A 96 8.42 7.83 -15.55
N SER A 97 9.46 6.99 -15.71
CA SER A 97 9.31 5.54 -15.69
C SER A 97 8.87 5.02 -14.33
N LEU A 98 9.38 5.58 -13.22
CA LEU A 98 8.95 5.27 -11.86
C LEU A 98 7.49 5.66 -11.61
N LEU A 99 7.04 6.80 -12.15
CA LEU A 99 5.64 7.22 -12.07
C LEU A 99 4.72 6.25 -12.81
N VAL A 100 5.10 5.85 -14.04
CA VAL A 100 4.35 4.88 -14.87
C VAL A 100 4.34 3.50 -14.20
N TYR A 101 5.48 3.06 -13.66
CA TYR A 101 5.57 1.83 -12.88
C TYR A 101 4.61 1.86 -11.68
N GLY A 102 4.60 2.96 -10.92
CA GLY A 102 3.67 3.19 -9.81
C GLY A 102 2.22 3.11 -10.25
N ALA A 103 1.86 3.71 -11.38
CA ALA A 103 0.51 3.64 -11.93
C ALA A 103 0.05 2.18 -12.18
N GLY A 104 0.95 1.33 -12.70
CA GLY A 104 0.70 -0.09 -12.89
C GLY A 104 0.44 -0.85 -11.59
N THR A 105 1.12 -0.48 -10.51
CA THR A 105 0.99 -1.18 -9.22
C THR A 105 -0.39 -1.01 -8.57
N ALA A 106 -1.12 0.07 -8.87
CA ALA A 106 -2.50 0.25 -8.45
C ALA A 106 -3.41 -0.90 -8.88
N THR A 107 -3.05 -1.61 -9.95
CA THR A 107 -3.80 -2.75 -10.47
C THR A 107 -3.89 -3.89 -9.45
N ASN A 108 -2.86 -4.09 -8.60
CA ASN A 108 -2.89 -5.08 -7.52
C ASN A 108 -4.02 -4.80 -6.53
N LEU A 109 -4.27 -3.52 -6.20
CA LEU A 109 -5.36 -3.11 -5.33
C LEU A 109 -6.72 -3.30 -6.00
N LEU A 110 -6.82 -2.99 -7.30
CA LEU A 110 -8.07 -3.10 -8.06
C LEU A 110 -8.45 -4.56 -8.37
N ALA A 111 -7.48 -5.45 -8.54
CA ALA A 111 -7.72 -6.86 -8.84
C ALA A 111 -8.42 -7.61 -7.69
N ARG A 112 -8.20 -7.21 -6.43
CA ARG A 112 -8.91 -7.77 -5.28
C ARG A 112 -10.43 -7.59 -5.37
N TYR A 113 -10.88 -6.43 -5.87
CA TYR A 113 -12.31 -6.17 -6.04
C TYR A 113 -12.93 -7.06 -7.12
N ALA A 114 -12.19 -7.38 -8.20
CA ALA A 114 -12.65 -8.33 -9.21
C ALA A 114 -12.91 -9.73 -8.63
N GLY A 115 -12.15 -10.13 -7.60
CA GLY A 115 -12.39 -11.37 -6.85
C GLY A 115 -13.73 -11.38 -6.09
N ALA A 116 -14.18 -10.22 -5.64
CA ALA A 116 -15.44 -10.07 -4.91
C ALA A 116 -16.67 -9.97 -5.83
N ASP A 117 -16.52 -9.48 -7.07
CA ASP A 117 -17.61 -9.17 -7.98
C ASP A 117 -18.50 -10.39 -8.28
N LEU A 118 -17.92 -11.61 -8.32
CA LEU A 118 -18.64 -12.86 -8.60
C LEU A 118 -18.90 -13.71 -7.35
N ALA A 119 -18.39 -13.33 -6.22
CA ALA A 119 -18.57 -14.10 -5.00
C ALA A 119 -19.96 -13.87 -4.40
N ALA A 120 -20.61 -14.95 -3.95
CA ALA A 120 -21.84 -14.86 -3.17
C ALA A 120 -21.63 -13.93 -1.95
N PRO A 121 -22.64 -13.16 -1.49
CA PRO A 121 -22.49 -12.18 -0.42
C PRO A 121 -21.75 -12.71 0.82
N HIS A 122 -22.06 -13.92 1.26
CA HIS A 122 -21.43 -14.58 2.41
C HIS A 122 -19.99 -15.08 2.15
N ARG A 123 -19.50 -15.06 0.91
CA ARG A 123 -18.14 -15.50 0.50
C ARG A 123 -17.26 -14.38 -0.04
N ARG A 124 -17.79 -13.15 -0.14
CA ARG A 124 -17.03 -11.99 -0.69
C ARG A 124 -15.77 -11.71 0.09
N ALA A 125 -15.85 -11.65 1.42
CA ALA A 125 -14.69 -11.42 2.27
C ALA A 125 -13.61 -12.51 2.09
N ARG A 126 -14.02 -13.78 1.96
CA ARG A 126 -13.11 -14.90 1.72
C ARG A 126 -12.44 -14.84 0.35
N ALA A 127 -13.16 -14.39 -0.68
CA ALA A 127 -12.61 -14.22 -2.02
C ALA A 127 -11.58 -13.08 -2.06
N LEU A 128 -11.90 -11.93 -1.46
CA LEU A 128 -10.97 -10.81 -1.27
C LEU A 128 -9.70 -11.25 -0.51
N GLY A 129 -9.87 -11.98 0.60
CA GLY A 129 -8.76 -12.45 1.42
C GLY A 129 -7.80 -13.38 0.67
N ARG A 130 -8.31 -14.26 -0.21
CA ARG A 130 -7.47 -15.14 -1.03
C ARG A 130 -6.63 -14.36 -2.05
N VAL A 131 -7.22 -13.35 -2.69
CA VAL A 131 -6.51 -12.50 -3.66
C VAL A 131 -5.45 -11.66 -2.94
N LEU A 132 -5.77 -11.10 -1.77
CA LEU A 132 -4.81 -10.36 -0.95
C LEU A 132 -3.66 -11.24 -0.44
N LEU A 133 -3.97 -12.46 0.01
CA LEU A 133 -2.93 -13.39 0.48
C LEU A 133 -1.95 -13.73 -0.65
N ALA A 134 -2.45 -13.96 -1.87
CA ALA A 134 -1.59 -14.21 -3.02
C ALA A 134 -0.67 -13.02 -3.33
N SER A 135 -1.22 -11.80 -3.31
CA SER A 135 -0.44 -10.57 -3.48
C SER A 135 0.63 -10.42 -2.39
N THR A 136 0.27 -10.72 -1.13
CA THR A 136 1.20 -10.66 0.01
C THR A 136 2.33 -11.67 -0.13
N LEU A 137 2.03 -12.92 -0.52
CA LEU A 137 3.06 -13.94 -0.74
C LEU A 137 4.04 -13.52 -1.84
N GLY A 138 3.54 -12.99 -2.96
CA GLY A 138 4.38 -12.43 -4.02
C GLY A 138 5.23 -11.27 -3.52
N ALA A 139 4.64 -10.35 -2.76
CA ALA A 139 5.32 -9.18 -2.21
C ALA A 139 6.42 -9.54 -1.19
N VAL A 140 6.23 -10.58 -0.40
CA VAL A 140 7.25 -11.10 0.53
C VAL A 140 8.38 -11.81 -0.22
N ALA A 141 8.06 -12.50 -1.31
CA ALA A 141 9.07 -13.19 -2.13
C ALA A 141 9.96 -12.21 -2.92
N GLY A 142 9.39 -11.10 -3.41
CA GLY A 142 10.09 -10.13 -4.27
C GLY A 142 11.43 -9.65 -3.75
N PRO A 143 11.52 -9.11 -2.53
CA PRO A 143 12.79 -8.62 -1.96
C PRO A 143 13.88 -9.68 -1.85
N ASN A 144 13.51 -10.96 -1.62
CA ASN A 144 14.47 -12.07 -1.54
C ASN A 144 15.04 -12.46 -2.91
N LEU A 145 14.39 -12.06 -3.99
CA LEU A 145 14.86 -12.32 -5.36
C LEU A 145 15.79 -11.21 -5.88
N VAL A 146 16.00 -10.13 -5.13
CA VAL A 146 16.86 -9.01 -5.54
C VAL A 146 18.29 -9.46 -5.87
N PRO A 147 18.98 -10.30 -5.08
CA PRO A 147 20.32 -10.78 -5.44
C PRO A 147 20.33 -11.57 -6.75
N LEU A 148 19.43 -12.55 -6.87
CA LEU A 148 19.33 -13.41 -8.06
C LEU A 148 19.07 -12.60 -9.34
N THR A 149 18.15 -11.65 -9.26
CA THR A 149 17.81 -10.78 -10.41
C THR A 149 18.91 -9.78 -10.72
N GLY A 150 19.64 -9.32 -9.71
CA GLY A 150 20.85 -8.51 -9.86
C GLY A 150 21.96 -9.25 -10.57
N ASP A 151 22.19 -10.54 -10.24
CA ASP A 151 23.17 -11.39 -10.92
C ASP A 151 22.77 -11.63 -12.38
N LEU A 152 21.49 -11.88 -12.65
CA LEU A 152 20.98 -12.02 -14.01
C LEU A 152 21.17 -10.72 -14.83
N ALA A 153 20.86 -9.56 -14.25
CA ALA A 153 21.07 -8.27 -14.90
C ALA A 153 22.55 -8.07 -15.25
N ARG A 154 23.46 -8.42 -14.32
CA ARG A 154 24.91 -8.34 -14.52
C ARG A 154 25.38 -9.25 -15.64
N ALA A 155 24.83 -10.47 -15.74
CA ALA A 155 25.14 -11.39 -16.84
C ALA A 155 24.72 -10.85 -18.22
N TRP A 156 23.76 -9.93 -18.25
CA TRP A 156 23.32 -9.25 -19.50
C TRP A 156 23.99 -7.88 -19.72
N GLY A 157 24.98 -7.52 -18.90
CA GLY A 157 25.67 -6.23 -18.98
C GLY A 157 24.81 -5.05 -18.47
N ILE A 158 23.76 -5.32 -17.70
CA ILE A 158 22.86 -4.32 -17.12
C ILE A 158 23.25 -4.11 -15.65
N PRO A 159 23.23 -2.87 -15.12
CA PRO A 159 23.51 -2.62 -13.71
C PRO A 159 22.63 -3.48 -12.78
N PRO A 160 23.19 -4.10 -11.71
CA PRO A 160 22.47 -5.06 -10.86
C PRO A 160 21.18 -4.51 -10.23
N LEU A 161 21.12 -3.21 -9.91
CA LEU A 161 19.94 -2.57 -9.34
C LEU A 161 18.75 -2.49 -10.32
N ALA A 162 18.97 -2.71 -11.63
CA ALA A 162 17.88 -2.85 -12.60
C ALA A 162 17.24 -4.25 -12.58
N GLY A 163 17.91 -5.26 -12.02
CA GLY A 163 17.45 -6.65 -12.01
C GLY A 163 16.04 -6.85 -11.44
N PRO A 164 15.70 -6.30 -10.27
CA PRO A 164 14.35 -6.38 -9.73
C PRO A 164 13.26 -5.78 -10.64
N PHE A 165 13.58 -4.77 -11.45
CA PHE A 165 12.65 -4.20 -12.43
C PHE A 165 12.48 -5.07 -13.67
N LEU A 166 13.50 -5.88 -14.06
CA LEU A 166 13.33 -6.94 -15.07
C LEU A 166 12.31 -7.98 -14.58
N LEU A 167 12.43 -8.40 -13.33
CA LEU A 167 11.47 -9.32 -12.72
C LEU A 167 10.07 -8.71 -12.66
N ALA A 168 9.96 -7.42 -12.33
CA ALA A 168 8.70 -6.70 -12.34
C ALA A 168 8.08 -6.62 -13.74
N ALA A 169 8.88 -6.32 -14.77
CA ALA A 169 8.45 -6.30 -16.17
C ALA A 169 7.87 -7.66 -16.61
N LEU A 170 8.57 -8.74 -16.29
CA LEU A 170 8.11 -10.11 -16.57
C LEU A 170 6.84 -10.45 -15.79
N GLY A 171 6.80 -10.17 -14.50
CA GLY A 171 5.67 -10.45 -13.63
C GLY A 171 4.40 -9.70 -14.07
N TYR A 172 4.52 -8.42 -14.37
CA TYR A 172 3.39 -7.61 -14.83
C TYR A 172 2.95 -8.00 -16.24
N THR A 173 3.89 -8.32 -17.15
CA THR A 173 3.54 -8.82 -18.48
C THR A 173 2.79 -10.16 -18.37
N ALA A 174 3.29 -11.09 -17.57
CA ALA A 174 2.62 -12.36 -17.34
C ALA A 174 1.21 -12.17 -16.73
N ALA A 175 1.07 -11.28 -15.74
CA ALA A 175 -0.24 -10.96 -15.15
C ALA A 175 -1.19 -10.32 -16.18
N ALA A 176 -0.71 -9.41 -17.04
CA ALA A 176 -1.49 -8.80 -18.12
C ALA A 176 -1.98 -9.87 -19.10
N VAL A 177 -1.10 -10.76 -19.53
CA VAL A 177 -1.44 -11.87 -20.45
C VAL A 177 -2.43 -12.84 -19.80
N LEU A 178 -2.17 -13.28 -18.56
CA LEU A 178 -3.07 -14.18 -17.83
C LEU A 178 -4.48 -13.61 -17.72
N LEU A 179 -4.61 -12.33 -17.36
CA LEU A 179 -5.91 -11.69 -17.20
C LEU A 179 -6.60 -11.48 -18.56
N THR A 180 -5.89 -11.00 -19.58
CA THR A 180 -6.48 -10.74 -20.89
C THR A 180 -6.84 -12.02 -21.62
N ALA A 181 -6.08 -13.10 -21.46
CA ALA A 181 -6.36 -14.39 -22.10
C ALA A 181 -7.42 -15.22 -21.34
N LEU A 182 -7.26 -15.36 -20.00
CA LEU A 182 -7.97 -16.37 -19.22
C LEU A 182 -9.12 -15.81 -18.36
N LEU A 183 -9.20 -14.48 -18.11
CA LEU A 183 -10.30 -13.90 -17.33
C LEU A 183 -11.55 -13.71 -18.23
N ARG A 184 -12.10 -14.82 -18.66
CA ARG A 184 -13.31 -14.88 -19.51
C ARG A 184 -14.38 -15.74 -18.83
N PRO A 185 -15.66 -15.30 -18.86
CA PRO A 185 -16.18 -13.98 -19.21
C PRO A 185 -15.78 -12.90 -18.20
N ASP A 186 -16.00 -11.60 -18.53
CA ASP A 186 -15.63 -10.48 -17.63
C ASP A 186 -16.44 -10.53 -16.33
N PRO A 187 -15.78 -10.48 -15.13
CA PRO A 187 -16.46 -10.58 -13.84
C PRO A 187 -17.51 -9.49 -13.62
N LEU A 188 -17.23 -8.24 -14.04
CA LEU A 188 -18.13 -7.12 -13.83
C LEU A 188 -19.38 -7.22 -14.72
N HIS A 189 -19.21 -7.63 -15.96
CA HIS A 189 -20.35 -7.80 -16.87
C HIS A 189 -21.25 -8.93 -16.39
N LEU A 190 -20.69 -10.04 -15.92
CA LEU A 190 -21.46 -11.14 -15.33
C LEU A 190 -22.18 -10.70 -14.04
N ALA A 191 -21.52 -9.94 -13.18
CA ALA A 191 -22.14 -9.43 -11.95
C ALA A 191 -23.34 -8.53 -12.27
N ARG A 192 -23.18 -7.64 -13.26
CA ARG A 192 -24.27 -6.76 -13.72
C ARG A 192 -25.42 -7.53 -14.35
N ALA A 193 -25.14 -8.54 -15.15
CA ALA A 193 -26.18 -9.38 -15.79
C ALA A 193 -26.99 -10.21 -14.77
N ARG A 194 -26.48 -10.41 -13.55
CA ARG A 194 -27.15 -11.13 -12.46
C ARG A 194 -28.00 -10.22 -11.55
N LEU A 195 -27.89 -8.89 -11.68
CA LEU A 195 -28.75 -7.97 -10.95
C LEU A 195 -30.15 -8.02 -11.56
N PRO A 196 -31.23 -8.11 -10.76
CA PRO A 196 -32.60 -7.93 -11.25
C PRO A 196 -32.74 -6.59 -11.94
N ALA A 197 -33.55 -6.51 -13.00
CA ALA A 197 -33.75 -5.28 -13.79
C ALA A 197 -34.24 -4.08 -12.96
N ALA A 198 -34.76 -4.30 -11.76
CA ALA A 198 -35.20 -3.27 -10.81
C ALA A 198 -34.04 -2.51 -10.12
N ASP A 199 -32.84 -3.06 -10.07
CA ASP A 199 -31.66 -2.51 -9.36
C ASP A 199 -30.60 -1.98 -10.34
N ALA A 200 -30.90 -1.83 -11.62
CA ALA A 200 -29.95 -1.29 -12.61
C ALA A 200 -29.65 0.19 -12.30
N PRO A 201 -28.36 0.60 -12.18
CA PRO A 201 -28.00 2.00 -11.96
C PRO A 201 -28.45 2.82 -13.19
N GLY A 202 -29.48 3.60 -13.05
CA GLY A 202 -30.01 4.48 -14.13
C GLY A 202 -31.53 4.55 -14.23
N THR A 203 -32.30 3.64 -13.62
CA THR A 203 -33.73 3.79 -13.50
C THR A 203 -34.09 4.62 -12.27
N VAL A 204 -34.05 5.93 -12.40
CA VAL A 204 -34.80 6.82 -11.50
C VAL A 204 -36.27 6.54 -11.80
N ARG A 205 -36.90 5.64 -11.03
CA ARG A 205 -38.36 5.57 -10.97
C ARG A 205 -38.85 6.88 -10.35
N GLY A 206 -39.29 7.77 -11.22
CA GLY A 206 -40.28 8.77 -10.82
C GLY A 206 -41.54 8.04 -10.36
N THR A 207 -41.70 7.84 -9.09
CA THR A 207 -42.97 7.44 -8.51
C THR A 207 -43.26 8.27 -7.28
N GLY A 208 -44.32 9.05 -7.41
CA GLY A 208 -45.19 9.33 -6.31
C GLY A 208 -44.77 10.46 -5.39
N SER A 209 -45.33 11.60 -5.69
CA SER A 209 -45.75 12.59 -4.68
C SER A 209 -46.26 11.88 -3.43
N GLY A 210 -45.41 11.63 -2.48
CA GLY A 210 -45.70 11.29 -1.12
C GLY A 210 -45.20 12.45 -0.27
N ASN A 211 -46.13 13.16 0.39
CA ASN A 211 -45.91 14.28 1.29
C ASN A 211 -44.68 14.12 2.16
N ALA A 212 -43.63 14.86 1.83
CA ALA A 212 -42.45 15.04 2.66
C ALA A 212 -42.77 15.99 3.83
N THR A 213 -43.47 15.51 4.83
CA THR A 213 -43.57 16.13 6.15
C THR A 213 -43.24 15.12 7.23
N ASP A 214 -42.10 14.48 7.10
CA ASP A 214 -41.43 13.95 8.30
C ASP A 214 -40.57 15.09 8.87
N PRO A 215 -40.81 15.50 10.13
CA PRO A 215 -39.98 16.51 10.75
C PRO A 215 -38.57 15.95 10.86
N VAL A 216 -37.62 16.59 10.13
CA VAL A 216 -36.19 16.44 10.41
C VAL A 216 -36.03 16.49 11.93
N ARG A 217 -35.68 15.41 12.54
CA ARG A 217 -35.35 15.33 13.96
C ARG A 217 -34.17 16.27 14.24
N LYS A 218 -34.47 17.57 14.38
CA LYS A 218 -33.60 18.56 14.99
C LYS A 218 -33.51 18.19 16.47
N GLY A 219 -32.49 17.41 16.85
CA GLY A 219 -32.35 17.04 18.25
C GLY A 219 -31.27 15.99 18.53
N ALA A 220 -30.56 15.50 17.53
CA ALA A 220 -29.34 14.74 17.78
C ALA A 220 -28.19 15.75 17.99
N GLY A 221 -27.77 15.95 19.23
CA GLY A 221 -26.51 16.61 19.55
C GLY A 221 -25.37 15.98 18.74
N PRO A 222 -24.23 16.66 18.62
CA PRO A 222 -23.11 16.14 17.84
C PRO A 222 -22.83 14.70 18.26
N PRO A 223 -22.64 13.76 17.31
CA PRO A 223 -22.44 12.35 17.62
C PRO A 223 -21.31 12.21 18.64
N ARG A 224 -21.62 11.73 19.84
CA ARG A 224 -20.67 11.50 20.92
C ARG A 224 -19.81 10.26 20.65
N GLY A 225 -19.08 10.26 19.54
CA GLY A 225 -18.24 9.15 19.13
C GLY A 225 -17.00 9.62 18.39
N PRO A 226 -15.98 8.75 18.19
CA PRO A 226 -14.80 9.11 17.41
C PRO A 226 -15.26 9.46 15.99
N SER A 227 -14.74 10.56 15.48
CA SER A 227 -15.07 11.08 14.16
C SER A 227 -14.28 10.36 13.06
N VAL A 228 -14.76 10.49 11.81
CA VAL A 228 -13.99 10.07 10.62
C VAL A 228 -12.57 10.67 10.66
N ALA A 229 -12.45 11.94 11.07
CA ALA A 229 -11.17 12.60 11.22
C ALA A 229 -10.23 11.91 12.21
N THR A 230 -10.76 11.38 13.33
CA THR A 230 -9.95 10.61 14.29
C THR A 230 -9.35 9.37 13.64
N GLY A 231 -10.15 8.58 12.94
CA GLY A 231 -9.65 7.40 12.24
C GLY A 231 -8.64 7.74 11.15
N LEU A 232 -8.90 8.81 10.40
CA LEU A 232 -7.99 9.30 9.37
C LEU A 232 -6.63 9.72 9.96
N TRP A 233 -6.61 10.52 11.03
CA TRP A 233 -5.37 10.94 11.68
C TRP A 233 -4.58 9.77 12.27
N ILE A 234 -5.24 8.76 12.86
CA ILE A 234 -4.59 7.52 13.32
C ILE A 234 -3.83 6.86 12.16
N MET A 235 -4.48 6.73 11.00
CA MET A 235 -3.88 6.10 9.83
C MET A 235 -2.73 6.94 9.23
N LEU A 236 -2.89 8.26 9.11
CA LEU A 236 -1.89 9.16 8.53
C LEU A 236 -0.63 9.27 9.39
N LEU A 237 -0.81 9.45 10.72
CA LEU A 237 0.30 9.54 11.67
C LEU A 237 1.06 8.21 11.81
N GLY A 238 0.42 7.08 11.53
CA GLY A 238 1.09 5.77 11.44
C GLY A 238 1.80 5.56 10.10
N GLN A 239 1.22 6.05 9.00
CA GLN A 239 1.74 5.85 7.65
C GLN A 239 3.05 6.60 7.41
N LEU A 240 3.10 7.88 7.78
CA LEU A 240 4.23 8.76 7.52
C LEU A 240 5.55 8.22 8.11
N PRO A 241 5.66 7.95 9.43
CA PRO A 241 6.91 7.47 10.02
C PRO A 241 7.27 6.06 9.55
N LYS A 242 6.26 5.19 9.32
CA LYS A 242 6.50 3.84 8.80
C LYS A 242 7.13 3.89 7.40
N VAL A 243 6.61 4.72 6.49
CA VAL A 243 7.20 4.84 5.14
C VAL A 243 8.57 5.49 5.21
N ALA A 244 8.77 6.48 6.06
CA ALA A 244 10.07 7.13 6.25
C ALA A 244 11.16 6.13 6.67
N LEU A 245 10.90 5.33 7.71
CA LEU A 245 11.82 4.28 8.15
C LEU A 245 12.08 3.25 7.06
N MET A 246 11.01 2.73 6.43
CA MET A 246 11.12 1.71 5.39
C MET A 246 11.91 2.20 4.17
N THR A 247 11.80 3.49 3.80
CA THR A 247 12.49 4.06 2.64
C THR A 247 13.99 4.20 2.91
N MET A 248 14.39 4.60 4.10
CA MET A 248 15.81 4.85 4.43
C MET A 248 16.54 3.64 4.99
N THR A 249 15.85 2.61 5.50
CA THR A 249 16.52 1.42 6.03
C THR A 249 17.38 0.69 4.97
N PRO A 250 16.95 0.47 3.71
CA PRO A 250 17.81 -0.09 2.68
C PRO A 250 19.08 0.73 2.43
N VAL A 251 18.95 2.05 2.39
CA VAL A 251 20.07 2.99 2.21
C VAL A 251 21.04 2.91 3.39
N HIS A 252 20.51 2.93 4.61
CA HIS A 252 21.30 2.81 5.83
C HIS A 252 22.07 1.49 5.89
N LEU A 253 21.43 0.37 5.59
CA LEU A 253 22.08 -0.95 5.56
C LEU A 253 23.16 -1.03 4.48
N ALA A 254 22.89 -0.49 3.28
CA ALA A 254 23.85 -0.46 2.19
C ALA A 254 25.07 0.41 2.52
N ALA A 255 24.88 1.58 3.13
CA ALA A 255 25.96 2.47 3.59
C ALA A 255 26.86 1.80 4.64
N ASN A 256 26.32 0.83 5.42
CA ASN A 256 27.06 0.04 6.41
C ASN A 256 27.58 -1.31 5.84
N GLY A 257 27.67 -1.44 4.52
CA GLY A 257 28.31 -2.58 3.85
C GLY A 257 27.46 -3.85 3.74
N HIS A 258 26.16 -3.79 4.08
CA HIS A 258 25.29 -4.95 3.97
C HIS A 258 24.81 -5.17 2.53
N GLY A 259 24.91 -6.41 2.07
CA GLY A 259 24.50 -6.79 0.71
C GLY A 259 22.99 -6.80 0.50
N THR A 260 22.59 -6.76 -0.78
CA THR A 260 21.17 -6.73 -1.20
C THR A 260 20.34 -7.90 -0.68
N GLY A 261 20.94 -9.06 -0.41
CA GLY A 261 20.25 -10.21 0.20
C GLY A 261 19.79 -9.92 1.62
N THR A 262 20.67 -9.35 2.45
CA THR A 262 20.33 -8.92 3.83
C THR A 262 19.24 -7.85 3.83
N ILE A 263 19.39 -6.86 2.96
CA ILE A 263 18.39 -5.79 2.79
C ILE A 263 17.03 -6.39 2.38
N GLY A 264 17.04 -7.30 1.40
CA GLY A 264 15.84 -8.00 0.94
C GLY A 264 15.14 -8.78 2.05
N LEU A 265 15.90 -9.49 2.89
CA LEU A 265 15.36 -10.23 4.03
C LEU A 265 14.68 -9.28 5.04
N VAL A 266 15.35 -8.20 5.43
CA VAL A 266 14.79 -7.20 6.37
C VAL A 266 13.50 -6.60 5.85
N VAL A 267 13.46 -6.20 4.58
CA VAL A 267 12.25 -5.66 3.96
C VAL A 267 11.15 -6.71 3.83
N SER A 268 11.49 -7.96 3.51
CA SER A 268 10.52 -9.07 3.45
C SER A 268 9.85 -9.33 4.80
N LEU A 269 10.62 -9.33 5.89
CA LEU A 269 10.09 -9.46 7.25
C LEU A 269 9.12 -8.32 7.58
N HIS A 270 9.50 -7.09 7.23
CA HIS A 270 8.62 -5.93 7.40
C HIS A 270 7.30 -6.07 6.63
N ILE A 271 7.36 -6.45 5.34
CA ILE A 271 6.16 -6.63 4.51
C ILE A 271 5.28 -7.77 5.04
N ALA A 272 5.89 -8.88 5.46
CA ALA A 272 5.18 -9.97 6.11
C ALA A 272 4.45 -9.48 7.37
N ALA A 273 5.14 -8.71 8.21
CA ALA A 273 4.61 -8.13 9.44
C ALA A 273 3.47 -7.11 9.20
N MET A 274 3.45 -6.45 8.05
CA MET A 274 2.36 -5.55 7.65
C MET A 274 1.04 -6.29 7.36
N PHE A 275 1.08 -7.51 6.87
CA PHE A 275 -0.11 -8.15 6.33
C PHE A 275 -0.51 -9.46 7.03
N LEU A 276 0.45 -10.29 7.44
CA LEU A 276 0.16 -11.59 8.08
C LEU A 276 -0.62 -11.46 9.40
N PRO A 277 -0.39 -10.44 10.26
CA PRO A 277 -1.14 -10.31 11.51
C PRO A 277 -2.59 -9.82 11.33
N SER A 278 -3.01 -9.41 10.12
CA SER A 278 -4.33 -8.78 9.89
C SER A 278 -5.53 -9.55 10.48
N PRO A 279 -5.61 -10.91 10.41
CA PRO A 279 -6.72 -11.63 11.03
C PRO A 279 -6.72 -11.49 12.56
N LEU A 280 -5.54 -11.52 13.18
CA LEU A 280 -5.37 -11.34 14.62
C LEU A 280 -5.70 -9.91 15.04
N THR A 281 -5.22 -8.92 14.27
CA THR A 281 -5.52 -7.50 14.47
C THR A 281 -7.02 -7.23 14.38
N GLY A 282 -7.71 -7.83 13.41
CA GLY A 282 -9.16 -7.75 13.31
C GLY A 282 -9.84 -8.28 14.56
N LEU A 283 -9.45 -9.48 15.02
CA LEU A 283 -9.98 -10.07 16.24
C LEU A 283 -9.71 -9.22 17.50
N LEU A 284 -8.52 -8.65 17.62
CA LEU A 284 -8.18 -7.72 18.72
C LEU A 284 -9.05 -6.46 18.67
N THR A 285 -9.26 -5.90 17.47
CA THR A 285 -10.11 -4.73 17.26
C THR A 285 -11.57 -5.01 17.63
N ASP A 286 -12.08 -6.19 17.31
CA ASP A 286 -13.44 -6.61 17.67
C ASP A 286 -13.59 -6.82 19.18
N ARG A 287 -12.58 -7.39 19.86
CA ARG A 287 -12.64 -7.71 21.29
C ARG A 287 -12.31 -6.54 22.21
N LEU A 288 -11.27 -5.79 21.90
CA LEU A 288 -10.76 -4.70 22.74
C LEU A 288 -11.32 -3.32 22.35
N GLY A 289 -11.89 -3.23 21.14
CA GLY A 289 -12.31 -1.97 20.54
C GLY A 289 -11.23 -1.32 19.71
N ALA A 290 -11.64 -0.50 18.73
CA ALA A 290 -10.73 0.12 17.76
C ALA A 290 -9.75 1.14 18.39
N LEU A 291 -10.20 1.93 19.39
CA LEU A 291 -9.35 2.99 19.97
C LEU A 291 -8.21 2.47 20.85
N PRO A 292 -8.38 1.47 21.72
CA PRO A 292 -7.27 0.84 22.44
C PRO A 292 -6.23 0.21 21.50
N VAL A 293 -6.68 -0.46 20.42
CA VAL A 293 -5.78 -1.03 19.41
C VAL A 293 -5.02 0.06 18.66
N ALA A 294 -5.68 1.18 18.35
CA ALA A 294 -5.01 2.35 17.75
C ALA A 294 -3.96 2.96 18.70
N ALA A 295 -4.25 3.07 20.00
CA ALA A 295 -3.28 3.54 20.98
C ALA A 295 -2.06 2.62 21.07
N ALA A 296 -2.28 1.30 21.09
CA ALA A 296 -1.23 0.29 21.06
C ALA A 296 -0.39 0.38 19.76
N SER A 297 -1.01 0.68 18.61
CA SER A 297 -0.31 0.92 17.34
C SER A 297 0.71 2.06 17.45
N GLY A 298 0.28 3.21 17.99
CA GLY A 298 1.16 4.37 18.17
C GLY A 298 2.32 4.07 19.13
N ALA A 299 2.04 3.44 20.27
CA ALA A 299 3.06 3.05 21.23
C ALA A 299 4.07 2.05 20.63
N LEU A 300 3.59 1.03 19.93
CA LEU A 300 4.45 0.03 19.30
C LEU A 300 5.31 0.64 18.18
N LEU A 301 4.75 1.57 17.37
CA LEU A 301 5.51 2.27 16.34
C LEU A 301 6.58 3.19 16.93
N CYS A 302 6.28 3.84 18.06
CA CYS A 302 7.25 4.63 18.82
C CYS A 302 8.41 3.73 19.32
N VAL A 303 8.10 2.57 19.93
CA VAL A 303 9.11 1.60 20.36
C VAL A 303 9.94 1.10 19.18
N ALA A 304 9.31 0.79 18.05
CA ALA A 304 10.00 0.37 16.83
C ALA A 304 10.99 1.44 16.33
N ALA A 305 10.57 2.70 16.32
CA ALA A 305 11.40 3.81 15.88
C ALA A 305 12.56 4.09 16.87
N LEU A 306 12.30 4.01 18.18
CA LEU A 306 13.35 4.14 19.21
C LEU A 306 14.37 2.98 19.12
N LEU A 307 13.89 1.76 18.84
CA LEU A 307 14.78 0.61 18.59
C LEU A 307 15.65 0.82 17.35
N ALA A 308 15.08 1.41 16.29
CA ALA A 308 15.81 1.76 15.08
C ALA A 308 16.88 2.83 15.35
N ALA A 309 16.56 3.84 16.19
CA ALA A 309 17.50 4.91 16.58
C ALA A 309 18.63 4.39 17.46
N ALA A 310 18.35 3.42 18.35
CA ALA A 310 19.32 2.86 19.29
C ALA A 310 20.13 1.67 18.70
N ALA A 311 19.73 1.15 17.54
CA ALA A 311 20.38 0.00 16.93
C ALA A 311 21.78 0.39 16.44
N PRO A 312 22.85 -0.35 16.82
CA PRO A 312 24.16 -0.18 16.19
C PRO A 312 24.04 -0.33 14.66
N ALA A 313 24.78 0.46 13.92
CA ALA A 313 24.68 0.54 12.47
C ALA A 313 24.95 -0.78 11.74
N ASP A 314 25.74 -1.68 12.36
CA ASP A 314 26.09 -3.01 11.91
C ASP A 314 25.12 -4.10 12.39
N SER A 315 24.18 -3.76 13.28
CA SER A 315 23.26 -4.75 13.89
C SER A 315 22.03 -5.01 13.03
N VAL A 316 22.18 -5.85 12.01
CA VAL A 316 21.04 -6.32 11.18
C VAL A 316 19.87 -6.87 12.00
N PRO A 317 20.08 -7.71 13.07
CA PRO A 317 18.96 -8.24 13.84
C PRO A 317 18.11 -7.17 14.51
N LEU A 318 18.72 -6.12 15.08
CA LEU A 318 17.99 -5.04 15.75
C LEU A 318 17.23 -4.16 14.73
N ILE A 319 17.85 -3.84 13.60
CA ILE A 319 17.20 -3.11 12.50
C ILE A 319 16.03 -3.93 11.92
N ALA A 320 16.20 -5.23 11.72
CA ALA A 320 15.14 -6.12 11.27
C ALA A 320 13.99 -6.20 12.28
N ALA A 321 14.29 -6.30 13.58
CA ALA A 321 13.29 -6.29 14.64
C ALA A 321 12.53 -4.96 14.66
N ALA A 322 13.23 -3.83 14.59
CA ALA A 322 12.63 -2.49 14.53
C ALA A 322 11.66 -2.37 13.34
N LEU A 323 12.10 -2.77 12.15
CA LEU A 323 11.27 -2.70 10.95
C LEU A 323 10.08 -3.66 11.00
N THR A 324 10.27 -4.86 11.57
CA THR A 324 9.18 -5.84 11.78
C THR A 324 8.13 -5.29 12.75
N LEU A 325 8.55 -4.72 13.87
CA LEU A 325 7.64 -4.06 14.82
C LEU A 325 6.91 -2.88 14.19
N ALA A 326 7.59 -2.06 13.37
CA ALA A 326 6.95 -0.98 12.63
C ALA A 326 5.87 -1.50 11.64
N GLY A 327 6.10 -2.65 11.01
CA GLY A 327 5.12 -3.32 10.16
C GLY A 327 3.87 -3.76 10.93
N ILE A 328 4.05 -4.42 12.09
CA ILE A 328 2.96 -4.83 12.98
C ILE A 328 2.19 -3.61 13.48
N ALA A 329 2.90 -2.59 13.95
CA ALA A 329 2.31 -1.35 14.45
C ALA A 329 1.45 -0.67 13.39
N TRP A 330 1.94 -0.59 12.15
CA TRP A 330 1.19 -0.05 11.03
C TRP A 330 -0.08 -0.86 10.73
N ASN A 331 0.01 -2.19 10.76
CA ASN A 331 -1.16 -3.06 10.58
C ASN A 331 -2.23 -2.79 11.64
N LEU A 332 -1.85 -2.68 12.91
CA LEU A 332 -2.75 -2.33 14.02
C LEU A 332 -3.44 -0.98 13.76
N GLY A 333 -2.67 0.05 13.34
CA GLY A 333 -3.18 1.39 13.06
C GLY A 333 -4.10 1.44 11.86
N LEU A 334 -3.77 0.72 10.78
CA LEU A 334 -4.59 0.64 9.57
C LEU A 334 -5.94 -0.02 9.84
N VAL A 335 -5.94 -1.19 10.49
CA VAL A 335 -7.17 -1.95 10.78
C VAL A 335 -8.05 -1.18 11.77
N SER A 336 -7.47 -0.69 12.87
CA SER A 336 -8.23 0.05 13.87
C SER A 336 -8.72 1.40 13.37
N GLY A 337 -7.90 2.16 12.63
CA GLY A 337 -8.29 3.42 12.02
C GLY A 337 -9.44 3.24 11.01
N THR A 338 -9.37 2.19 10.18
CA THR A 338 -10.45 1.84 9.25
C THR A 338 -11.74 1.48 10.01
N ALA A 339 -11.64 0.76 11.12
CA ALA A 339 -12.79 0.42 11.96
C ALA A 339 -13.43 1.69 12.57
N VAL A 340 -12.61 2.66 13.03
CA VAL A 340 -13.09 3.96 13.54
C VAL A 340 -13.82 4.73 12.44
N ILE A 341 -13.27 4.82 11.24
CA ILE A 341 -13.90 5.51 10.10
C ILE A 341 -15.24 4.85 9.77
N THR A 342 -15.25 3.52 9.66
CA THR A 342 -16.46 2.76 9.28
C THR A 342 -17.57 2.91 10.33
N ALA A 343 -17.22 2.91 11.61
CA ALA A 343 -18.18 3.09 12.70
C ALA A 343 -18.76 4.52 12.78
N ALA A 344 -18.05 5.52 12.26
CA ALA A 344 -18.48 6.92 12.25
C ALA A 344 -19.38 7.27 11.06
N LEU A 345 -19.53 6.38 10.07
CA LEU A 345 -20.27 6.65 8.84
C LEU A 345 -21.65 6.00 8.86
N PRO A 346 -22.68 6.67 8.27
CA PRO A 346 -23.97 6.04 8.02
C PRO A 346 -23.82 4.84 7.07
N PRO A 347 -24.68 3.82 7.18
CA PRO A 347 -24.68 2.69 6.25
C PRO A 347 -24.80 3.17 4.80
N GLY A 348 -23.93 2.67 3.91
CA GLY A 348 -23.91 2.99 2.49
C GLY A 348 -23.05 4.18 2.05
N HIS A 349 -22.51 4.99 2.96
CA HIS A 349 -21.69 6.17 2.63
C HIS A 349 -20.16 5.93 2.73
N GLY A 350 -19.73 4.68 2.97
CA GLY A 350 -18.33 4.34 3.24
C GLY A 350 -17.36 4.45 2.06
N ALA A 351 -17.80 4.21 0.83
CA ALA A 351 -16.90 4.05 -0.31
C ALA A 351 -16.11 5.34 -0.67
N ASN A 352 -16.76 6.50 -0.65
CA ASN A 352 -16.09 7.77 -0.95
C ASN A 352 -15.10 8.17 0.15
N THR A 353 -15.47 7.96 1.42
CA THR A 353 -14.62 8.29 2.57
C THR A 353 -13.40 7.37 2.65
N GLN A 354 -13.57 6.08 2.33
CA GLN A 354 -12.45 5.14 2.22
C GLN A 354 -11.49 5.53 1.09
N GLY A 355 -12.01 5.92 -0.07
CA GLY A 355 -11.18 6.43 -1.16
C GLY A 355 -10.40 7.69 -0.76
N LEU A 356 -11.00 8.61 -0.01
CA LEU A 356 -10.31 9.79 0.51
C LEU A 356 -9.23 9.41 1.55
N ALA A 357 -9.50 8.42 2.39
CA ALA A 357 -8.51 7.90 3.34
C ALA A 357 -7.31 7.25 2.61
N ASP A 358 -7.54 6.50 1.54
CA ASP A 358 -6.48 5.91 0.72
C ASP A 358 -5.62 6.98 0.04
N VAL A 359 -6.25 8.06 -0.45
CA VAL A 359 -5.52 9.25 -0.97
C VAL A 359 -4.69 9.89 0.14
N GLY A 360 -5.26 10.08 1.32
CA GLY A 360 -4.53 10.62 2.48
C GLY A 360 -3.32 9.76 2.85
N LEU A 361 -3.48 8.44 2.91
CA LEU A 361 -2.38 7.49 3.15
C LEU A 361 -1.28 7.60 2.10
N ALA A 362 -1.65 7.75 0.83
CA ALA A 362 -0.68 7.91 -0.24
C ALA A 362 0.09 9.23 -0.11
N VAL A 363 -0.59 10.34 0.21
CA VAL A 363 0.05 11.64 0.48
C VAL A 363 0.99 11.55 1.68
N ALA A 364 0.54 10.97 2.81
CA ALA A 364 1.37 10.78 3.99
C ALA A 364 2.60 9.91 3.71
N GLY A 365 2.43 8.83 2.93
CA GLY A 365 3.51 7.97 2.50
C GLY A 365 4.54 8.70 1.62
N SER A 366 4.08 9.44 0.61
CA SER A 366 4.95 10.24 -0.26
C SER A 366 5.72 11.31 0.53
N THR A 367 5.03 12.00 1.44
CA THR A 367 5.63 13.00 2.33
C THR A 367 6.68 12.36 3.23
N GLY A 368 6.37 11.22 3.86
CA GLY A 368 7.32 10.48 4.70
C GLY A 368 8.56 10.05 3.92
N ALA A 369 8.39 9.56 2.69
CA ALA A 369 9.50 9.17 1.83
C ALA A 369 10.39 10.35 1.45
N LEU A 370 9.81 11.48 1.04
CA LEU A 370 10.57 12.67 0.66
C LEU A 370 11.32 13.27 1.86
N LEU A 371 10.62 13.43 2.99
CA LEU A 371 11.23 14.00 4.19
C LEU A 371 12.30 13.09 4.81
N SER A 372 12.22 11.76 4.60
CA SER A 372 13.16 10.81 5.17
C SER A 372 14.59 11.00 4.63
N GLY A 373 14.74 11.23 3.32
CA GLY A 373 16.04 11.51 2.73
C GLY A 373 16.65 12.81 3.26
N LEU A 374 15.84 13.87 3.36
CA LEU A 374 16.27 15.16 3.92
C LEU A 374 16.67 15.02 5.40
N ALA A 375 15.91 14.28 6.20
CA ALA A 375 16.22 14.07 7.61
C ALA A 375 17.54 13.29 7.81
N VAL A 376 17.78 12.25 6.98
CA VAL A 376 19.04 11.49 7.04
C VAL A 376 20.23 12.36 6.62
N THR A 377 20.07 13.20 5.61
CA THR A 377 21.14 14.12 5.18
C THR A 377 21.46 15.17 6.26
N ALA A 378 20.44 15.63 7.00
CA ALA A 378 20.61 16.66 8.02
C ALA A 378 21.21 16.12 9.34
N GLY A 379 20.95 14.88 9.72
CA GLY A 379 21.33 14.37 11.03
C GLY A 379 21.52 12.87 11.15
N GLY A 380 21.52 12.13 10.04
CA GLY A 380 21.69 10.67 10.04
C GLY A 380 20.38 9.90 10.26
N TYR A 381 20.52 8.58 10.21
CA TYR A 381 19.39 7.65 10.37
C TYR A 381 18.76 7.72 11.77
N ASP A 382 19.55 8.00 12.79
CA ASP A 382 19.11 8.10 14.20
C ASP A 382 18.16 9.29 14.37
N VAL A 383 18.48 10.45 13.79
CA VAL A 383 17.62 11.65 13.82
C VAL A 383 16.30 11.38 13.09
N LEU A 384 16.34 10.72 11.94
CA LEU A 384 15.12 10.26 11.25
C LEU A 384 14.28 9.38 12.16
N ALA A 385 14.88 8.36 12.78
CA ALA A 385 14.19 7.40 13.62
C ALA A 385 13.57 8.08 14.86
N LEU A 386 14.28 9.01 15.50
CA LEU A 386 13.74 9.83 16.61
C LEU A 386 12.56 10.71 16.18
N ALA A 387 12.64 11.36 15.01
CA ALA A 387 11.53 12.13 14.45
C ALA A 387 10.30 11.24 14.18
N CYS A 388 10.52 10.02 13.70
CA CYS A 388 9.48 9.00 13.51
C CYS A 388 8.86 8.58 14.85
N ALA A 389 9.67 8.40 15.91
CA ALA A 389 9.18 8.07 17.25
C ALA A 389 8.27 9.16 17.80
N LEU A 390 8.67 10.44 17.68
CA LEU A 390 7.88 11.59 18.11
C LEU A 390 6.54 11.68 17.34
N THR A 391 6.57 11.45 16.04
CA THR A 391 5.36 11.46 15.22
C THR A 391 4.41 10.31 15.61
N ALA A 392 4.95 9.10 15.80
CA ALA A 392 4.18 7.93 16.21
C ALA A 392 3.54 8.11 17.61
N LEU A 393 4.26 8.78 18.51
CA LEU A 393 3.76 9.04 19.85
C LEU A 393 2.46 9.86 19.86
N LEU A 394 2.21 10.69 18.85
CA LEU A 394 0.97 11.49 18.73
C LEU A 394 -0.29 10.64 18.55
N VAL A 395 -0.16 9.42 18.00
CA VAL A 395 -1.29 8.51 17.79
C VAL A 395 -1.91 8.05 19.13
N THR A 396 -1.07 7.76 20.12
CA THR A 396 -1.51 7.26 21.42
C THR A 396 -2.44 8.25 22.16
N PRO A 397 -2.05 9.52 22.42
CA PRO A 397 -2.94 10.47 23.09
C PRO A 397 -4.17 10.83 22.26
N LEU A 398 -4.07 10.84 20.93
CA LEU A 398 -5.21 11.06 20.05
C LEU A 398 -6.28 9.96 20.24
N ALA A 399 -5.86 8.70 20.23
CA ALA A 399 -6.76 7.56 20.43
C ALA A 399 -7.36 7.53 21.85
N LEU A 400 -6.53 7.80 22.89
CA LEU A 400 -6.99 7.82 24.29
C LEU A 400 -7.98 8.95 24.56
N ARG A 401 -7.74 10.17 24.01
CA ARG A 401 -8.70 11.29 24.13
C ARG A 401 -10.03 10.95 23.47
N ALA A 402 -9.99 10.34 22.29
CA ALA A 402 -11.20 9.91 21.60
C ALA A 402 -11.95 8.79 22.34
N ALA A 403 -11.24 7.93 23.09
CA ALA A 403 -11.84 6.92 23.94
C ALA A 403 -12.56 7.52 25.16
N ARG A 404 -11.93 8.49 25.85
CA ARG A 404 -12.50 9.20 27.01
C ARG A 404 -13.74 10.04 26.65
N ALA A 405 -13.82 10.55 25.44
CA ALA A 405 -14.98 11.31 24.98
C ALA A 405 -16.24 10.43 24.77
N ARG A 406 -16.12 9.10 24.89
CA ARG A 406 -17.24 8.12 24.83
C ARG A 406 -17.84 7.78 26.20
N THR A 407 -17.04 7.91 27.28
CA THR A 407 -17.49 7.71 28.65
C THR A 407 -18.10 8.99 29.19
#